data_fd737f60cb86ff5072f43ed043862b3e
#
_entry.id   fd737f60cb86ff5072f43ed043862b3e
#
_cell.length_a   1.000
_cell.length_b   1.000
_cell.length_c   1.000
_cell.angle_alpha   90.00
_cell.angle_beta   90.00
_cell.angle_gamma   90.00
#
_symmetry.space_group_name_H-M   'P 1'
#
loop_
_entity.id
_entity.type
_entity.pdbx_description
1 polymer ?
#
loop_
_entity_poly.entity_id
_entity_poly.type
_entity_poly.pdbx_seq_one_letter_code
_entity_poly.pdbx_strand_id
1 'polypeptide(L)'
;MLRKFLAETVTNGSIGLNRPKGYIPLGQRQKKPLLAVLILDACTVVVCLLCPLLFRAESLVDYIPAYIFTNIVGMHFWFMSIHVHSFYIQQNETSVKWRNWRFKTHEFDYSSITKIHMQVNGKGGHLLISSSQMGRYRLGFSPVFFDATYIYHMILFRERYGVWPPKYIPELFVEFGDYEDMDALIKVICYARKYEIGSPEAGEYRQIPEHLQRILDRAAAESK
;
A
#
# COMPACT_ATOMS: atom_id res chain seq x y z
N MET A 1 9.13 7.32 -26.85
CA MET A 1 8.20 6.41 -26.21
C MET A 1 8.82 5.70 -24.98
N LEU A 2 9.94 5.00 -25.12
CA LEU A 2 10.62 4.27 -24.04
C LEU A 2 11.04 5.17 -22.85
N ARG A 3 11.54 6.38 -23.08
CA ARG A 3 11.92 7.35 -22.02
C ARG A 3 10.72 7.81 -21.20
N LYS A 4 9.55 8.04 -21.82
CA LYS A 4 8.34 8.44 -21.14
C LYS A 4 7.78 7.27 -20.32
N PHE A 5 7.82 6.07 -20.89
CA PHE A 5 7.45 4.82 -20.24
C PHE A 5 8.35 4.52 -19.01
N LEU A 6 9.67 4.65 -19.14
CA LEU A 6 10.61 4.49 -18.03
C LEU A 6 10.42 5.58 -16.96
N ALA A 7 10.15 6.83 -17.36
CA ALA A 7 9.84 7.89 -16.42
C ALA A 7 8.56 7.62 -15.64
N GLU A 8 7.48 7.20 -16.29
CA GLU A 8 6.23 6.81 -15.64
C GLU A 8 6.41 5.57 -14.73
N THR A 9 7.24 4.63 -15.14
CA THR A 9 7.56 3.43 -14.34
C THR A 9 8.40 3.81 -13.12
N VAL A 10 9.35 4.70 -13.26
CA VAL A 10 10.17 5.25 -12.17
C VAL A 10 9.30 6.10 -11.24
N THR A 11 8.37 6.90 -11.74
CA THR A 11 7.51 7.75 -10.92
C THR A 11 6.40 6.99 -10.21
N ASN A 12 5.82 5.98 -10.84
CA ASN A 12 4.72 5.19 -10.25
C ASN A 12 5.18 4.00 -9.40
N GLY A 13 6.46 3.70 -9.38
CA GLY A 13 6.97 2.48 -8.77
C GLY A 13 8.39 2.57 -8.28
N SER A 14 8.95 3.75 -8.25
CA SER A 14 10.32 3.86 -7.78
C SER A 14 10.44 3.22 -6.41
N ILE A 15 11.30 2.28 -6.36
CA ILE A 15 12.06 1.82 -5.24
C ILE A 15 12.33 3.06 -4.38
N GLY A 16 11.41 3.31 -3.43
CA GLY A 16 11.22 4.64 -2.92
C GLY A 16 12.12 4.93 -1.76
N LEU A 17 13.29 5.37 -2.07
CA LEU A 17 14.15 5.92 -1.04
C LEU A 17 13.93 7.41 -0.80
N ASN A 18 13.21 8.14 -1.61
CA ASN A 18 12.90 9.56 -1.39
C ASN A 18 11.67 9.98 -2.20
N ARG A 19 10.48 9.58 -1.76
CA ARG A 19 9.26 10.12 -2.37
C ARG A 19 8.92 11.47 -1.74
N PRO A 20 8.74 12.52 -2.54
CA PRO A 20 8.18 13.76 -2.04
C PRO A 20 6.79 13.53 -1.42
N LYS A 21 6.49 14.22 -0.34
CA LYS A 21 5.18 14.22 0.31
C LYS A 21 4.08 14.53 -0.71
N GLY A 22 3.01 13.75 -0.70
CA GLY A 22 1.87 13.96 -1.60
C GLY A 22 2.21 13.75 -3.09
N TYR A 23 3.17 12.89 -3.39
CA TYR A 23 3.64 12.64 -4.74
C TYR A 23 2.55 12.09 -5.67
N ILE A 24 1.69 11.22 -5.17
CA ILE A 24 0.59 10.64 -5.96
C ILE A 24 -0.70 11.41 -5.63
N PRO A 25 -1.32 12.11 -6.59
CA PRO A 25 -2.53 12.87 -6.37
C PRO A 25 -3.67 12.01 -5.79
N LEU A 26 -4.53 12.65 -4.98
CA LEU A 26 -5.78 12.04 -4.50
C LEU A 26 -6.60 11.50 -5.66
N GLY A 27 -7.25 10.36 -5.44
CA GLY A 27 -8.07 9.70 -6.45
C GLY A 27 -7.30 8.92 -7.50
N GLN A 28 -5.97 9.04 -7.55
CA GLN A 28 -5.17 8.29 -8.51
C GLN A 28 -4.89 6.86 -8.01
N ARG A 29 -4.98 5.90 -8.92
CA ARG A 29 -4.67 4.50 -8.62
C ARG A 29 -3.17 4.27 -8.61
N GLN A 30 -2.69 3.77 -7.48
CA GLN A 30 -1.31 3.32 -7.32
C GLN A 30 -1.24 1.83 -7.62
N LYS A 31 -0.38 1.44 -8.54
CA LYS A 31 -0.10 0.05 -8.87
C LYS A 31 1.37 -0.25 -8.62
N LYS A 32 1.70 -1.52 -8.43
CA LYS A 32 3.11 -1.93 -8.44
C LYS A 32 3.77 -1.59 -9.77
N PRO A 33 5.09 -1.29 -9.76
CA PRO A 33 5.77 -0.90 -10.98
C PRO A 33 5.71 -1.99 -12.04
N LEU A 34 5.39 -1.58 -13.26
CA LEU A 34 5.32 -2.47 -14.42
C LEU A 34 6.64 -3.22 -14.63
N LEU A 35 7.77 -2.61 -14.29
CA LEU A 35 9.08 -3.24 -14.39
C LEU A 35 9.19 -4.52 -13.55
N ALA A 36 8.63 -4.53 -12.33
CA ALA A 36 8.62 -5.72 -11.48
C ALA A 36 7.81 -6.85 -12.10
N VAL A 37 6.71 -6.52 -12.78
CA VAL A 37 5.89 -7.49 -13.52
C VAL A 37 6.64 -8.02 -14.73
N LEU A 38 7.25 -7.15 -15.52
CA LEU A 38 8.03 -7.52 -16.69
C LEU A 38 9.25 -8.40 -16.34
N ILE A 39 9.94 -8.10 -15.24
CA ILE A 39 11.04 -8.95 -14.77
C ILE A 39 10.50 -10.33 -14.36
N LEU A 40 9.38 -10.38 -13.66
CA LEU A 40 8.76 -11.63 -13.26
C LEU A 40 8.35 -12.47 -14.47
N ASP A 41 7.71 -11.85 -15.47
CA ASP A 41 7.30 -12.50 -16.71
C ASP A 41 8.51 -12.98 -17.52
N ALA A 42 9.57 -12.16 -17.64
CA ALA A 42 10.82 -12.55 -18.30
C ALA A 42 11.50 -13.72 -17.58
N CYS A 43 11.57 -13.72 -16.26
CA CYS A 43 12.09 -14.85 -15.48
C CYS A 43 11.28 -16.12 -15.73
N THR A 44 9.95 -16.01 -15.83
CA THR A 44 9.07 -17.15 -16.15
C THR A 44 9.43 -17.74 -17.50
N VAL A 45 9.55 -16.91 -18.54
CA VAL A 45 9.92 -17.35 -19.89
C VAL A 45 11.29 -18.02 -19.89
N VAL A 46 12.28 -17.43 -19.22
CA VAL A 46 13.63 -17.99 -19.12
C VAL A 46 13.62 -19.34 -18.43
N VAL A 47 12.92 -19.47 -17.30
CA VAL A 47 12.78 -20.75 -16.59
C VAL A 47 12.10 -21.79 -17.47
N CYS A 48 11.00 -21.43 -18.15
CA CYS A 48 10.29 -22.34 -19.04
C CYS A 48 11.14 -22.82 -20.23
N LEU A 49 12.03 -21.98 -20.76
CA LEU A 49 12.89 -22.32 -21.88
C LEU A 49 14.14 -23.09 -21.46
N LEU A 50 14.75 -22.73 -20.33
CA LEU A 50 16.03 -23.32 -19.92
C LEU A 50 15.86 -24.61 -19.12
N CYS A 51 14.77 -24.77 -18.37
CA CYS A 51 14.57 -25.93 -17.52
C CYS A 51 14.62 -27.26 -18.30
N PRO A 52 13.97 -27.42 -19.48
CA PRO A 52 14.08 -28.61 -20.28
C PRO A 52 15.50 -28.89 -20.79
N LEU A 53 16.30 -27.85 -21.05
CA LEU A 53 17.68 -27.96 -21.53
C LEU A 53 18.65 -28.40 -20.44
N LEU A 54 18.34 -28.10 -19.18
CA LEU A 54 19.15 -28.50 -18.03
C LEU A 54 18.97 -29.98 -17.67
N PHE A 55 17.83 -30.57 -18.00
CA PHE A 55 17.59 -31.99 -17.84
C PHE A 55 18.02 -32.71 -19.14
N ARG A 56 19.29 -33.17 -19.18
CA ARG A 56 19.78 -34.04 -20.24
C ARG A 56 19.04 -35.38 -20.17
N ALA A 57 17.87 -35.43 -20.80
CA ALA A 57 17.05 -36.62 -20.83
C ALA A 57 17.47 -37.48 -22.02
N GLU A 58 17.77 -38.76 -21.81
CA GLU A 58 18.14 -39.73 -22.84
C GLU A 58 16.90 -40.33 -23.50
N SER A 59 15.73 -40.19 -22.88
CA SER A 59 14.46 -40.68 -23.41
C SER A 59 13.31 -39.69 -23.28
N LEU A 60 12.27 -39.82 -24.11
CA LEU A 60 11.04 -39.03 -24.02
C LEU A 60 10.35 -39.13 -22.66
N VAL A 61 10.47 -40.26 -21.99
CA VAL A 61 9.87 -40.50 -20.66
C VAL A 61 10.54 -39.64 -19.61
N ASP A 62 11.85 -39.40 -19.73
CA ASP A 62 12.61 -38.58 -18.78
C ASP A 62 12.28 -37.08 -18.86
N TYR A 63 11.71 -36.62 -19.99
CA TYR A 63 11.22 -35.27 -20.17
C TYR A 63 9.93 -34.97 -19.42
N ILE A 64 9.11 -36.00 -19.14
CA ILE A 64 7.80 -35.79 -18.50
C ILE A 64 7.90 -35.09 -17.13
N PRO A 65 8.77 -35.56 -16.20
CA PRO A 65 8.93 -34.87 -14.90
C PRO A 65 9.43 -33.43 -15.06
N ALA A 66 10.40 -33.20 -15.97
CA ALA A 66 10.93 -31.88 -16.24
C ALA A 66 9.86 -30.93 -16.80
N TYR A 67 9.05 -31.46 -17.74
CA TYR A 67 7.94 -30.69 -18.31
C TYR A 67 6.87 -30.37 -17.28
N ILE A 68 6.48 -31.32 -16.42
CA ILE A 68 5.53 -31.09 -15.33
C ILE A 68 6.08 -30.03 -14.36
N PHE A 69 7.33 -30.18 -13.92
CA PHE A 69 7.97 -29.23 -13.02
C PHE A 69 8.01 -27.81 -13.61
N THR A 70 8.43 -27.68 -14.87
CA THR A 70 8.49 -26.40 -15.57
C THR A 70 7.11 -25.71 -15.66
N ASN A 71 6.07 -26.51 -15.96
CA ASN A 71 4.70 -25.98 -16.01
C ASN A 71 4.20 -25.52 -14.64
N ILE A 72 4.47 -26.28 -13.58
CA ILE A 72 4.09 -25.90 -12.21
C ILE A 72 4.79 -24.59 -11.81
N VAL A 73 6.09 -24.47 -12.07
CA VAL A 73 6.86 -23.26 -11.79
C VAL A 73 6.34 -22.08 -12.64
N GLY A 74 6.13 -22.29 -13.93
CA GLY A 74 5.58 -21.28 -14.83
C GLY A 74 4.20 -20.80 -14.40
N MET A 75 3.28 -21.70 -14.03
CA MET A 75 1.97 -21.35 -13.51
C MET A 75 2.06 -20.53 -12.21
N HIS A 76 3.00 -20.89 -11.31
CA HIS A 76 3.22 -20.13 -10.08
C HIS A 76 3.65 -18.69 -10.38
N PHE A 77 4.61 -18.48 -11.27
CA PHE A 77 5.06 -17.16 -11.68
C PHE A 77 3.95 -16.36 -12.36
N TRP A 78 3.18 -17.00 -13.22
CA TRP A 78 2.05 -16.36 -13.91
C TRP A 78 0.96 -15.92 -12.93
N PHE A 79 0.65 -16.77 -11.95
CA PHE A 79 -0.25 -16.43 -10.86
C PHE A 79 0.25 -15.24 -10.05
N MET A 80 1.55 -15.19 -9.73
CA MET A 80 2.17 -14.07 -9.05
C MET A 80 2.12 -12.78 -9.87
N SER A 81 2.32 -12.86 -11.18
CA SER A 81 2.20 -11.73 -12.10
C SER A 81 0.77 -11.17 -12.10
N ILE A 82 -0.24 -12.03 -12.24
CA ILE A 82 -1.66 -11.64 -12.15
C ILE A 82 -1.95 -10.97 -10.80
N HIS A 83 -1.44 -11.54 -9.70
CA HIS A 83 -1.61 -10.99 -8.36
C HIS A 83 -1.02 -9.56 -8.26
N VAL A 84 0.20 -9.37 -8.75
CA VAL A 84 0.86 -8.06 -8.76
C VAL A 84 0.10 -7.05 -9.61
N HIS A 85 -0.40 -7.48 -10.77
CA HIS A 85 -1.12 -6.62 -11.73
C HIS A 85 -2.52 -6.23 -11.26
N SER A 86 -3.20 -7.13 -10.53
CA SER A 86 -4.55 -6.89 -10.05
C SER A 86 -4.63 -5.94 -8.87
N PHE A 87 -3.59 -5.91 -8.03
CA PHE A 87 -3.58 -5.10 -6.82
C PHE A 87 -3.39 -3.62 -7.15
N TYR A 88 -4.24 -2.78 -6.57
CA TYR A 88 -4.07 -1.33 -6.55
C TYR A 88 -4.58 -0.74 -5.24
N ILE A 89 -4.05 0.43 -4.89
CA ILE A 89 -4.54 1.30 -3.82
C ILE A 89 -4.88 2.64 -4.44
N GLN A 90 -5.98 3.23 -4.02
CA GLN A 90 -6.43 4.56 -4.39
C GLN A 90 -6.86 5.28 -3.12
N GLN A 91 -6.20 6.37 -2.78
CA GLN A 91 -6.53 7.20 -1.65
C GLN A 91 -7.39 8.37 -2.15
N ASN A 92 -8.60 8.48 -1.65
CA ASN A 92 -9.53 9.57 -1.95
C ASN A 92 -9.54 10.56 -0.79
N GLU A 93 -10.30 11.63 -0.90
CA GLU A 93 -10.43 12.62 0.18
C GLU A 93 -10.99 12.04 1.47
N THR A 94 -11.96 11.14 1.38
CA THR A 94 -12.67 10.57 2.54
C THR A 94 -12.39 9.08 2.76
N SER A 95 -11.93 8.38 1.74
CA SER A 95 -11.88 6.92 1.73
C SER A 95 -10.60 6.37 1.10
N VAL A 96 -10.32 5.11 1.39
CA VAL A 96 -9.31 4.31 0.71
C VAL A 96 -10.00 3.19 -0.05
N LYS A 97 -9.77 3.14 -1.35
CA LYS A 97 -10.24 2.09 -2.23
C LYS A 97 -9.08 1.20 -2.66
N TRP A 98 -9.25 -0.10 -2.59
CA TRP A 98 -8.21 -1.04 -2.98
C TRP A 98 -8.80 -2.29 -3.62
N ARG A 99 -8.04 -2.96 -4.46
CA ARG A 99 -8.42 -4.21 -5.09
C ARG A 99 -7.44 -5.30 -4.70
N ASN A 100 -7.96 -6.42 -4.22
CA ASN A 100 -7.16 -7.57 -3.87
C ASN A 100 -6.83 -8.44 -5.10
N TRP A 101 -6.00 -9.46 -4.90
CA TRP A 101 -5.60 -10.41 -5.94
C TRP A 101 -6.77 -11.24 -6.52
N ARG A 102 -7.89 -11.34 -5.79
CA ARG A 102 -9.13 -11.99 -6.26
C ARG A 102 -10.01 -11.04 -7.08
N PHE A 103 -9.48 -9.92 -7.54
CA PHE A 103 -10.19 -8.87 -8.28
C PHE A 103 -11.36 -8.22 -7.52
N LYS A 104 -11.52 -8.53 -6.24
CA LYS A 104 -12.54 -7.88 -5.41
C LYS A 104 -12.04 -6.50 -4.98
N THR A 105 -12.88 -5.51 -5.22
CA THR A 105 -12.64 -4.13 -4.78
C THR A 105 -13.28 -3.95 -3.41
N HIS A 106 -12.54 -3.33 -2.52
CA HIS A 106 -12.95 -2.94 -1.19
C HIS A 106 -12.74 -1.44 -1.06
N GLU A 107 -13.60 -0.81 -0.27
CA GLU A 107 -13.50 0.60 0.08
C GLU A 107 -13.83 0.76 1.56
N PHE A 108 -13.17 1.69 2.22
CA PHE A 108 -13.45 2.03 3.60
C PHE A 108 -13.08 3.49 3.87
N ASP A 109 -13.83 4.12 4.75
CA ASP A 109 -13.58 5.49 5.18
C ASP A 109 -12.42 5.53 6.18
N TYR A 110 -11.65 6.61 6.20
CA TYR A 110 -10.57 6.78 7.17
C TYR A 110 -11.08 6.66 8.62
N SER A 111 -12.25 7.24 8.90
CA SER A 111 -12.87 7.20 10.23
C SER A 111 -13.24 5.78 10.70
N SER A 112 -13.34 4.83 9.80
CA SER A 112 -13.64 3.43 10.10
C SER A 112 -12.42 2.58 10.45
N ILE A 113 -11.20 3.15 10.35
CA ILE A 113 -9.97 2.43 10.69
C ILE A 113 -9.95 2.14 12.19
N THR A 114 -9.81 0.88 12.54
CA THR A 114 -9.79 0.41 13.93
C THR A 114 -8.42 -0.02 14.39
N LYS A 115 -7.62 -0.61 13.50
CA LYS A 115 -6.29 -1.12 13.84
C LYS A 115 -5.29 -0.88 12.72
N ILE A 116 -4.08 -0.54 13.11
CA ILE A 116 -2.92 -0.51 12.22
C ILE A 116 -1.85 -1.41 12.82
N HIS A 117 -1.22 -2.16 11.96
CA HIS A 117 -0.10 -3.02 12.34
C HIS A 117 1.04 -2.90 11.33
N MET A 118 2.25 -2.72 11.82
CA MET A 118 3.44 -2.76 11.00
C MET A 118 4.11 -4.13 11.18
N GLN A 119 4.03 -4.98 10.18
CA GLN A 119 4.76 -6.24 10.15
C GLN A 119 6.15 -5.97 9.55
N VAL A 120 7.17 -6.02 10.37
CA VAL A 120 8.56 -5.83 9.93
C VAL A 120 9.12 -7.17 9.46
N ASN A 121 9.35 -7.28 8.15
CA ASN A 121 10.10 -8.39 7.56
C ASN A 121 11.48 -7.86 7.17
N GLY A 122 12.50 -8.70 7.13
CA GLY A 122 13.90 -8.30 6.85
C GLY A 122 14.14 -7.55 5.52
N LYS A 123 13.10 -7.31 4.72
CA LYS A 123 13.12 -6.57 3.44
C LYS A 123 12.26 -5.29 3.44
N GLY A 124 11.85 -4.80 4.61
CA GLY A 124 10.96 -3.66 4.75
C GLY A 124 9.65 -4.01 5.45
N GLY A 125 8.96 -2.99 5.96
CA GLY A 125 7.70 -3.17 6.68
C GLY A 125 6.51 -3.38 5.74
N HIS A 126 5.54 -4.19 6.19
CA HIS A 126 4.20 -4.25 5.63
C HIS A 126 3.23 -3.54 6.57
N LEU A 127 2.53 -2.54 6.05
CA LEU A 127 1.45 -1.89 6.78
C LEU A 127 0.17 -2.70 6.58
N LEU A 128 -0.45 -3.12 7.69
CA LEU A 128 -1.73 -3.80 7.71
C LEU A 128 -2.77 -2.89 8.36
N ILE A 129 -3.84 -2.59 7.64
CA ILE A 129 -4.93 -1.73 8.11
C ILE A 129 -6.19 -2.57 8.22
N SER A 130 -6.84 -2.51 9.37
CA SER A 130 -8.16 -3.07 9.62
C SER A 130 -9.18 -1.95 9.78
N SER A 131 -10.37 -2.14 9.22
CA SER A 131 -11.49 -1.21 9.32
C SER A 131 -12.75 -1.96 9.72
N SER A 132 -13.62 -1.31 10.48
CA SER A 132 -14.93 -1.85 10.84
C SER A 132 -15.81 -2.15 9.61
N GLN A 133 -15.64 -1.38 8.53
CA GLN A 133 -16.37 -1.57 7.26
C GLN A 133 -15.87 -2.77 6.44
N MET A 134 -14.64 -3.21 6.66
CA MET A 134 -14.06 -4.35 5.92
C MET A 134 -14.31 -5.72 6.57
N GLY A 135 -14.86 -5.77 7.77
CA GLY A 135 -15.06 -7.01 8.51
C GLY A 135 -13.72 -7.75 8.74
N ARG A 136 -13.60 -8.98 8.22
CA ARG A 136 -12.39 -9.78 8.34
C ARG A 136 -11.27 -9.46 7.34
N TYR A 137 -11.54 -8.63 6.34
CA TYR A 137 -10.54 -8.24 5.35
C TYR A 137 -9.61 -7.18 5.92
N ARG A 138 -8.37 -7.19 5.45
CA ARG A 138 -7.34 -6.22 5.82
C ARG A 138 -6.67 -5.71 4.57
N LEU A 139 -6.42 -4.41 4.52
CA LEU A 139 -5.54 -3.82 3.52
C LEU A 139 -4.10 -4.03 3.97
N GLY A 140 -3.32 -4.77 3.18
CA GLY A 140 -1.90 -4.97 3.43
C GLY A 140 -1.07 -4.47 2.26
N PHE A 141 -0.09 -3.62 2.52
CA PHE A 141 0.83 -3.13 1.50
C PHE A 141 2.17 -2.71 2.10
N SER A 142 3.19 -2.64 1.25
CA SER A 142 4.48 -2.10 1.64
C SER A 142 4.56 -0.61 1.31
N PRO A 143 4.85 0.26 2.30
CA PRO A 143 5.07 1.68 2.08
C PRO A 143 6.24 1.99 1.14
N VAL A 144 7.13 1.02 0.91
CA VAL A 144 8.22 1.13 -0.07
C VAL A 144 7.69 1.20 -1.51
N PHE A 145 6.57 0.51 -1.80
CA PHE A 145 5.99 0.46 -3.15
C PHE A 145 4.77 1.35 -3.35
N PHE A 146 4.12 1.74 -2.26
CA PHE A 146 2.90 2.52 -2.29
C PHE A 146 3.04 3.74 -1.40
N ASP A 147 2.67 4.88 -1.92
CA ASP A 147 2.58 6.10 -1.15
C ASP A 147 1.41 6.00 -0.17
N ALA A 148 1.69 6.17 1.11
CA ALA A 148 0.71 6.12 2.20
C ALA A 148 0.47 7.51 2.82
N THR A 149 0.92 8.58 2.17
CA THR A 149 0.92 9.94 2.73
C THR A 149 -0.43 10.33 3.31
N TYR A 150 -1.52 10.15 2.56
CA TYR A 150 -2.84 10.58 3.02
C TYR A 150 -3.36 9.71 4.17
N ILE A 151 -3.11 8.41 4.13
CA ILE A 151 -3.43 7.49 5.24
C ILE A 151 -2.66 7.91 6.49
N TYR A 152 -1.37 8.21 6.37
CA TYR A 152 -0.53 8.62 7.49
C TYR A 152 -1.01 9.96 8.09
N HIS A 153 -1.33 10.94 7.25
CA HIS A 153 -1.88 12.22 7.69
C HIS A 153 -3.15 12.03 8.53
N MET A 154 -4.11 11.28 8.01
CA MET A 154 -5.38 11.05 8.69
C MET A 154 -5.18 10.34 10.03
N ILE A 155 -4.33 9.33 10.08
CA ILE A 155 -4.02 8.59 11.31
C ILE A 155 -3.32 9.49 12.33
N LEU A 156 -2.28 10.24 11.91
CA LEU A 156 -1.52 11.10 12.81
C LEU A 156 -2.38 12.22 13.37
N PHE A 157 -3.29 12.78 12.57
CA PHE A 157 -4.24 13.77 13.05
C PHE A 157 -5.15 13.18 14.13
N ARG A 158 -5.73 12.01 13.87
CA ARG A 158 -6.55 11.27 14.85
C ARG A 158 -5.79 10.99 16.13
N GLU A 159 -4.53 10.56 16.03
CA GLU A 159 -3.68 10.25 17.17
C GLU A 159 -3.32 11.50 17.98
N ARG A 160 -3.16 12.66 17.32
CA ARG A 160 -2.81 13.92 17.99
C ARG A 160 -3.99 14.59 18.66
N TYR A 161 -5.15 14.64 17.99
CA TYR A 161 -6.30 15.45 18.40
C TYR A 161 -7.53 14.65 18.83
N GLY A 162 -7.51 13.33 18.71
CA GLY A 162 -8.64 12.50 19.15
C GLY A 162 -9.83 12.46 18.20
N VAL A 163 -9.80 13.18 17.06
CA VAL A 163 -10.90 13.25 16.09
C VAL A 163 -10.42 12.95 14.69
N TRP A 164 -11.29 12.37 13.86
CA TRP A 164 -11.03 12.18 12.44
C TRP A 164 -11.44 13.43 11.66
N PRO A 165 -10.57 13.95 10.76
CA PRO A 165 -11.03 14.96 9.80
C PRO A 165 -12.15 14.41 8.91
N PRO A 166 -13.17 15.20 8.56
CA PRO A 166 -14.28 14.72 7.72
C PRO A 166 -13.83 14.34 6.30
N LYS A 167 -12.81 15.03 5.79
CA LYS A 167 -12.14 14.75 4.51
C LYS A 167 -10.68 15.17 4.61
N TYR A 168 -9.87 14.72 3.66
CA TYR A 168 -8.49 15.16 3.54
C TYR A 168 -8.43 16.62 3.08
N ILE A 169 -7.80 17.46 3.88
CA ILE A 169 -7.60 18.89 3.63
C ILE A 169 -6.12 19.19 3.88
N PRO A 170 -5.33 19.54 2.87
CA PRO A 170 -3.87 19.69 3.00
C PRO A 170 -3.44 20.62 4.15
N GLU A 171 -4.19 21.67 4.39
CA GLU A 171 -3.90 22.69 5.41
C GLU A 171 -3.92 22.15 6.85
N LEU A 172 -4.66 21.06 7.09
CA LEU A 172 -4.70 20.38 8.41
C LEU A 172 -3.40 19.63 8.72
N PHE A 173 -2.57 19.36 7.73
CA PHE A 173 -1.47 18.42 7.83
C PHE A 173 -0.08 19.06 7.68
N VAL A 174 -0.01 20.37 7.55
CA VAL A 174 1.25 21.12 7.33
C VAL A 174 2.29 20.83 8.42
N GLU A 175 1.85 20.63 9.66
CA GLU A 175 2.74 20.44 10.81
C GLU A 175 3.25 19.00 11.02
N PHE A 176 2.88 18.04 10.18
CA PHE A 176 3.29 16.63 10.37
C PHE A 176 4.64 16.29 9.73
N GLY A 177 5.34 17.26 9.16
CA GLY A 177 6.65 17.02 8.56
C GLY A 177 6.59 16.35 7.18
N ASP A 178 7.70 15.79 6.75
CA ASP A 178 7.81 15.05 5.50
C ASP A 178 7.37 13.58 5.66
N TYR A 179 7.47 12.82 4.56
CA TYR A 179 7.04 11.42 4.55
C TYR A 179 7.88 10.54 5.49
N GLU A 180 9.17 10.81 5.64
CA GLU A 180 10.06 10.01 6.49
C GLU A 180 9.72 10.21 7.96
N ASP A 181 9.46 11.44 8.36
CA ASP A 181 9.02 11.78 9.73
C ASP A 181 7.68 11.11 10.04
N MET A 182 6.72 11.15 9.12
CA MET A 182 5.43 10.49 9.28
C MET A 182 5.57 8.96 9.38
N ASP A 183 6.39 8.34 8.56
CA ASP A 183 6.64 6.89 8.59
C ASP A 183 7.28 6.47 9.93
N ALA A 184 8.21 7.27 10.44
CA ALA A 184 8.81 7.06 11.76
C ALA A 184 7.76 7.15 12.88
N LEU A 185 6.90 8.16 12.85
CA LEU A 185 5.82 8.33 13.84
C LEU A 185 4.80 7.17 13.78
N ILE A 186 4.40 6.74 12.59
CA ILE A 186 3.50 5.60 12.43
C ILE A 186 4.12 4.32 12.97
N LYS A 187 5.41 4.09 12.76
CA LYS A 187 6.12 2.96 13.34
C LYS A 187 6.07 2.98 14.86
N VAL A 188 6.33 4.15 15.47
CA VAL A 188 6.25 4.32 16.93
C VAL A 188 4.84 4.00 17.44
N ILE A 189 3.79 4.53 16.80
CA ILE A 189 2.40 4.24 17.15
C ILE A 189 2.11 2.74 17.07
N CYS A 190 2.51 2.09 15.99
CA CYS A 190 2.32 0.65 15.80
C CYS A 190 3.00 -0.21 16.86
N TYR A 191 4.18 0.20 17.34
CA TYR A 191 4.90 -0.50 18.39
C TYR A 191 4.34 -0.24 19.79
N ALA A 192 4.08 1.04 20.10
CA ALA A 192 3.67 1.45 21.44
C ALA A 192 2.28 0.94 21.84
N ARG A 193 1.35 0.84 20.90
CA ARG A 193 -0.07 0.61 21.18
C ARG A 193 -0.60 -0.75 20.75
N LYS A 194 0.25 -1.71 20.45
CA LYS A 194 -0.21 -3.03 19.99
C LYS A 194 -1.37 -2.96 18.99
N TYR A 195 -1.37 -1.89 18.12
CA TYR A 195 -2.21 -1.83 16.92
C TYR A 195 -3.63 -1.23 17.04
N GLU A 196 -4.03 -0.68 18.16
CA GLU A 196 -5.36 -0.06 18.29
C GLU A 196 -5.27 1.46 18.19
N ILE A 197 -6.00 2.03 17.20
CA ILE A 197 -6.08 3.48 17.04
C ILE A 197 -7.14 4.02 18.01
N GLY A 198 -6.76 5.07 18.77
CA GLY A 198 -7.70 5.74 19.65
C GLY A 198 -8.11 4.93 20.86
N SER A 199 -7.26 3.97 21.32
CA SER A 199 -7.48 3.36 22.62
C SER A 199 -7.42 4.41 23.74
N PRO A 200 -8.20 4.27 24.83
CA PRO A 200 -8.19 5.21 25.95
C PRO A 200 -6.84 5.37 26.64
N GLU A 201 -5.93 4.38 26.44
CA GLU A 201 -4.55 4.42 26.93
C GLU A 201 -3.66 5.39 26.14
N ALA A 202 -4.21 6.03 25.13
CA ALA A 202 -3.53 6.94 24.20
C ALA A 202 -3.28 8.30 24.80
N GLY A 203 -2.90 8.50 26.01
CA GLY A 203 -2.52 9.80 26.54
C GLY A 203 -3.55 10.93 26.31
N GLU A 204 -3.32 12.08 26.87
CA GLU A 204 -4.18 13.23 26.66
C GLU A 204 -4.06 13.74 25.22
N TYR A 205 -5.19 13.76 24.51
CA TYR A 205 -5.26 14.40 23.21
C TYR A 205 -4.95 15.90 23.35
N ARG A 206 -4.24 16.43 22.36
CA ARG A 206 -3.98 17.88 22.33
C ARG A 206 -5.25 18.61 21.94
N GLN A 207 -5.45 19.79 22.52
CA GLN A 207 -6.51 20.67 22.07
C GLN A 207 -6.25 21.10 20.62
N ILE A 208 -7.29 21.06 19.80
CA ILE A 208 -7.20 21.49 18.40
C ILE A 208 -6.98 23.00 18.38
N PRO A 209 -5.95 23.51 17.70
CA PRO A 209 -5.76 24.95 17.52
C PRO A 209 -6.97 25.58 16.82
N GLU A 210 -7.30 26.82 17.22
CA GLU A 210 -8.50 27.50 16.72
C GLU A 210 -8.55 27.62 15.18
N HIS A 211 -7.40 27.85 14.55
CA HIS A 211 -7.32 27.93 13.09
C HIS A 211 -7.63 26.60 12.41
N LEU A 212 -7.21 25.46 12.99
CA LEU A 212 -7.56 24.12 12.48
C LEU A 212 -9.03 23.78 12.73
N GLN A 213 -9.58 24.21 13.91
CA GLN A 213 -10.98 24.01 14.20
C GLN A 213 -11.89 24.71 13.18
N ARG A 214 -11.56 25.94 12.80
CA ARG A 214 -12.31 26.67 11.74
C ARG A 214 -12.30 25.95 10.39
N ILE A 215 -11.18 25.29 10.03
CA ILE A 215 -11.08 24.50 8.81
C ILE A 215 -11.98 23.27 8.90
N LEU A 216 -11.96 22.56 10.04
CA LEU A 216 -12.82 21.38 10.27
C LEU A 216 -14.30 21.75 10.21
N ASP A 217 -14.71 22.83 10.86
CA ASP A 217 -16.10 23.30 10.88
C ASP A 217 -16.61 23.64 9.47
N ARG A 218 -15.78 24.32 8.67
CA ARG A 218 -16.09 24.60 7.27
C ARG A 218 -16.27 23.33 6.46
N ALA A 219 -15.33 22.38 6.58
CA ALA A 219 -15.40 21.11 5.87
C ALA A 219 -16.61 20.26 6.27
N ALA A 220 -16.98 20.27 7.54
CA ALA A 220 -18.17 19.60 8.03
C ALA A 220 -19.46 20.23 7.50
N ALA A 221 -19.49 21.54 7.30
CA ALA A 221 -20.64 22.24 6.70
C ALA A 221 -20.80 21.92 5.20
N GLU A 222 -19.70 21.76 4.47
CA GLU A 222 -19.70 21.40 3.04
C GLU A 222 -20.09 19.94 2.78
N SER A 223 -20.03 19.08 3.81
CA SER A 223 -20.34 17.63 3.69
C SER A 223 -21.81 17.31 3.94
N LYS A 224 -22.62 18.30 4.31
CA LYS A 224 -24.07 18.17 4.55
C LYS A 224 -24.86 18.60 3.32
#